data_ffb4404516b2a25436237e79d9a8eeb4
#
_entry.id   ffb4404516b2a25436237e79d9a8eeb4
#
_cell.length_a   1.000
_cell.length_b   1.000
_cell.length_c   1.000
_cell.angle_alpha   90.00
_cell.angle_beta   90.00
_cell.angle_gamma   90.00
#
_symmetry.space_group_name_H-M   'P 1'
#
loop_
_entity.id
_entity.type
_entity.pdbx_description
1 polymer ?
#
loop_
_entity_poly.entity_id
_entity_poly.type
_entity_poly.pdbx_seq_one_letter_code
_entity_poly.pdbx_strand_id
1 'polypeptide(L)'
;MEGNTLTVNVNSSDTYYFKAVNSKGIESDYTEGYTVMRDDIEPSFTLTPAVTELTNKSYDVTIGSLNVGASGIASVTLNGEDITASHDSFTVAENGTYTVVVTAGNGLTAEESIVINNIDKIAPTVNSITVL
;
A
#
# COMPACT_ATOMS: atom_id res chain seq x y z
N MET A 1 39.04 9.24 -25.18
CA MET A 1 38.37 7.91 -25.27
C MET A 1 36.92 8.08 -24.90
N GLU A 2 36.05 7.71 -25.77
CA GLU A 2 34.62 7.75 -25.48
C GLU A 2 34.24 6.53 -24.66
N GLY A 3 33.40 6.75 -23.66
CA GLY A 3 32.81 5.68 -22.85
C GLY A 3 31.71 4.96 -23.64
N ASN A 4 31.66 3.67 -23.52
CA ASN A 4 30.58 2.84 -24.02
C ASN A 4 29.57 2.57 -22.90
N THR A 5 28.30 2.59 -23.24
CA THR A 5 27.22 2.22 -22.33
C THR A 5 26.80 0.78 -22.57
N LEU A 6 26.75 0.00 -21.50
CA LEU A 6 26.23 -1.35 -21.50
C LEU A 6 24.99 -1.39 -20.62
N THR A 7 23.89 -1.88 -21.16
CA THR A 7 22.66 -2.14 -20.39
C THR A 7 22.56 -3.63 -20.11
N VAL A 8 22.45 -3.96 -18.82
CA VAL A 8 22.32 -5.35 -18.37
C VAL A 8 21.00 -5.50 -17.63
N ASN A 9 20.19 -6.47 -18.05
CA ASN A 9 18.95 -6.81 -17.34
C ASN A 9 19.27 -7.83 -16.25
N VAL A 10 18.88 -7.51 -15.02
CA VAL A 10 19.03 -8.39 -13.86
C VAL A 10 17.65 -8.74 -13.31
N ASN A 11 17.46 -9.96 -12.90
CA ASN A 11 16.19 -10.50 -12.44
C ASN A 11 16.24 -11.04 -11.01
N SER A 12 17.32 -10.74 -10.30
CA SER A 12 17.45 -11.10 -8.88
C SER A 12 18.21 -10.02 -8.12
N SER A 13 17.93 -9.88 -6.83
CA SER A 13 18.69 -9.01 -5.93
C SER A 13 20.05 -9.64 -5.65
N ASP A 14 21.12 -8.94 -5.98
CA ASP A 14 22.49 -9.39 -5.75
C ASP A 14 23.47 -8.24 -5.99
N THR A 15 24.74 -8.49 -5.77
CA THR A 15 25.82 -7.60 -6.14
C THR A 15 26.47 -8.13 -7.41
N TYR A 16 26.53 -7.30 -8.43
CA TYR A 16 27.04 -7.65 -9.75
C TYR A 16 28.38 -6.96 -10.01
N TYR A 17 29.31 -7.71 -10.60
CA TYR A 17 30.62 -7.23 -11.00
C TYR A 17 30.78 -7.42 -12.50
N PHE A 18 31.40 -6.47 -13.15
CA PHE A 18 31.58 -6.48 -14.60
C PHE A 18 33.05 -6.36 -14.97
N LYS A 19 33.43 -6.99 -16.04
CA LYS A 19 34.74 -6.79 -16.68
C LYS A 19 34.59 -6.75 -18.19
N ALA A 20 35.49 -6.07 -18.87
CA ALA A 20 35.58 -6.04 -20.31
C ALA A 20 36.60 -7.07 -20.82
N VAL A 21 36.28 -7.68 -21.94
CA VAL A 21 37.19 -8.59 -22.64
C VAL A 21 37.36 -8.06 -24.08
N ASN A 22 38.61 -7.86 -24.52
CA ASN A 22 38.87 -7.44 -25.90
C ASN A 22 38.85 -8.62 -26.88
N SER A 23 38.95 -8.32 -28.17
CA SER A 23 38.92 -9.34 -29.25
C SER A 23 40.08 -10.34 -29.18
N LYS A 24 41.13 -10.04 -28.42
CA LYS A 24 42.28 -10.94 -28.20
C LYS A 24 42.18 -11.76 -26.92
N GLY A 25 41.06 -11.65 -26.21
CA GLY A 25 40.81 -12.35 -24.96
C GLY A 25 41.48 -11.72 -23.74
N ILE A 26 41.98 -10.48 -23.84
CA ILE A 26 42.57 -9.77 -22.70
C ILE A 26 41.44 -9.16 -21.92
N GLU A 27 41.45 -9.41 -20.61
CA GLU A 27 40.40 -8.98 -19.67
C GLU A 27 40.83 -7.73 -18.88
N SER A 28 39.86 -6.84 -18.59
CA SER A 28 40.03 -5.77 -17.62
C SER A 28 39.93 -6.33 -16.19
N ASP A 29 40.28 -5.52 -15.21
CA ASP A 29 39.87 -5.79 -13.84
C ASP A 29 38.35 -5.71 -13.72
N TYR A 30 37.79 -6.33 -12.67
CA TYR A 30 36.37 -6.14 -12.33
C TYR A 30 36.09 -4.71 -11.91
N THR A 31 34.90 -4.24 -12.21
CA THR A 31 34.37 -3.00 -11.66
C THR A 31 34.14 -3.14 -10.14
N GLU A 32 33.86 -2.03 -9.49
CA GLU A 32 33.24 -2.08 -8.18
C GLU A 32 31.89 -2.80 -8.25
N GLY A 33 31.45 -3.38 -7.13
CA GLY A 33 30.17 -4.08 -7.08
C GLY A 33 28.99 -3.12 -7.23
N TYR A 34 28.06 -3.48 -8.06
CA TYR A 34 26.77 -2.81 -8.21
C TYR A 34 25.70 -3.63 -7.52
N THR A 35 25.19 -3.13 -6.39
CA THR A 35 24.14 -3.82 -5.65
C THR A 35 22.78 -3.49 -6.25
N VAL A 36 22.04 -4.52 -6.64
CA VAL A 36 20.68 -4.42 -7.14
C VAL A 36 19.75 -5.03 -6.10
N MET A 37 18.77 -4.25 -5.69
CA MET A 37 17.67 -4.74 -4.85
C MET A 37 16.38 -4.76 -5.66
N ARG A 38 15.81 -5.95 -5.79
CA ARG A 38 14.56 -6.16 -6.48
C ARG A 38 13.47 -6.51 -5.47
N ASP A 39 12.35 -5.83 -5.56
CA ASP A 39 11.18 -6.07 -4.72
C ASP A 39 9.98 -6.38 -5.62
N ASP A 40 9.56 -7.63 -5.63
CA ASP A 40 8.41 -8.12 -6.38
C ASP A 40 7.21 -8.41 -5.45
N ILE A 41 7.26 -7.91 -4.22
CA ILE A 41 6.19 -8.13 -3.25
C ILE A 41 4.98 -7.28 -3.62
N GLU A 42 3.84 -7.92 -3.83
CA GLU A 42 2.56 -7.22 -3.90
C GLU A 42 2.18 -6.73 -2.48
N PRO A 43 1.64 -5.51 -2.36
CA PRO A 43 1.12 -5.06 -1.08
C PRO A 43 0.03 -5.99 -0.56
N SER A 44 -0.09 -6.06 0.75
CA SER A 44 -1.21 -6.72 1.41
C SER A 44 -1.54 -6.01 2.71
N PHE A 45 -2.80 -5.96 3.08
CA PHE A 45 -3.27 -5.34 4.31
C PHE A 45 -4.66 -5.83 4.68
N THR A 46 -5.14 -5.45 5.86
CA THR A 46 -6.48 -5.78 6.34
C THR A 46 -7.20 -4.53 6.80
N LEU A 47 -8.53 -4.52 6.71
CA LEU A 47 -9.38 -3.47 7.24
C LEU A 47 -10.17 -4.03 8.42
N THR A 48 -10.03 -3.40 9.59
CA THR A 48 -10.69 -3.85 10.83
C THR A 48 -11.47 -2.68 11.44
N PRO A 49 -12.81 -2.76 11.48
CA PRO A 49 -13.62 -1.72 12.13
C PRO A 49 -13.49 -1.82 13.64
N ALA A 50 -13.42 -0.68 14.33
CA ALA A 50 -13.39 -0.62 15.78
C ALA A 50 -14.72 -1.02 16.41
N VAL A 51 -15.85 -0.85 15.70
CA VAL A 51 -17.20 -1.15 16.17
C VAL A 51 -17.91 -2.01 15.12
N THR A 52 -18.47 -3.14 15.56
CA THR A 52 -19.27 -4.03 14.72
C THR A 52 -20.76 -4.01 15.09
N GLU A 53 -21.07 -3.54 16.29
CA GLU A 53 -22.44 -3.39 16.78
C GLU A 53 -23.08 -2.12 16.22
N LEU A 54 -24.41 -2.06 16.28
CA LEU A 54 -25.15 -0.86 15.89
C LEU A 54 -24.73 0.33 16.78
N THR A 55 -24.40 1.45 16.16
CA THR A 55 -23.93 2.65 16.87
C THR A 55 -24.45 3.92 16.23
N ASN A 56 -24.57 4.98 17.03
CA ASN A 56 -24.88 6.33 16.57
C ASN A 56 -23.64 7.23 16.46
N LYS A 57 -22.45 6.65 16.62
CA LYS A 57 -21.18 7.38 16.64
C LYS A 57 -20.30 7.00 15.47
N SER A 58 -19.45 7.93 15.09
CA SER A 58 -18.32 7.65 14.19
C SER A 58 -17.30 6.78 14.91
N TYR A 59 -16.56 5.97 14.16
CA TYR A 59 -15.49 5.15 14.69
C TYR A 59 -14.39 4.93 13.63
N ASP A 60 -13.26 4.41 14.06
CA ASP A 60 -12.13 4.20 13.18
C ASP A 60 -12.12 2.78 12.61
N VAL A 61 -11.67 2.69 11.38
CA VAL A 61 -11.28 1.45 10.71
C VAL A 61 -9.77 1.42 10.63
N THR A 62 -9.16 0.38 11.19
CA THR A 62 -7.71 0.21 11.20
C THR A 62 -7.26 -0.46 9.92
N ILE A 63 -6.23 0.11 9.29
CA ILE A 63 -5.47 -0.50 8.19
C ILE A 63 -4.32 -1.26 8.83
N GLY A 64 -4.49 -2.57 8.97
CA GLY A 64 -3.55 -3.42 9.72
C GLY A 64 -2.81 -4.41 8.84
N SER A 65 -1.82 -5.07 9.43
CA SER A 65 -1.02 -6.11 8.77
C SER A 65 -0.43 -5.67 7.43
N LEU A 66 -0.08 -4.39 7.31
CA LEU A 66 0.43 -3.82 6.07
C LEU A 66 1.81 -4.38 5.74
N ASN A 67 1.91 -5.01 4.59
CA ASN A 67 3.17 -5.49 4.01
C ASN A 67 3.31 -4.89 2.61
N VAL A 68 4.38 -4.18 2.38
CA VAL A 68 4.68 -3.53 1.08
C VAL A 68 6.06 -3.91 0.53
N GLY A 69 6.71 -4.89 1.16
CA GLY A 69 8.07 -5.29 0.81
C GLY A 69 9.12 -4.23 1.13
N ALA A 70 10.31 -4.41 0.56
CA ALA A 70 11.46 -3.53 0.84
C ALA A 70 11.35 -2.14 0.20
N SER A 71 10.52 -2.00 -0.84
CA SER A 71 10.33 -0.73 -1.55
C SER A 71 9.49 0.28 -0.78
N GLY A 72 8.80 -0.18 0.28
CA GLY A 72 7.98 0.68 1.13
C GLY A 72 6.67 1.14 0.49
N ILE A 73 6.02 2.11 1.12
CA ILE A 73 4.75 2.69 0.67
C ILE A 73 5.04 3.86 -0.28
N ALA A 74 4.47 3.83 -1.48
CA ALA A 74 4.43 4.99 -2.36
C ALA A 74 3.19 5.86 -2.09
N SER A 75 2.01 5.24 -1.94
CA SER A 75 0.79 5.97 -1.61
C SER A 75 -0.27 5.04 -0.99
N VAL A 76 -1.15 5.65 -0.21
CA VAL A 76 -2.37 5.03 0.30
C VAL A 76 -3.53 5.97 0.01
N THR A 77 -4.59 5.47 -0.61
CA THR A 77 -5.78 6.26 -0.89
C THR A 77 -7.03 5.63 -0.25
N LEU A 78 -7.97 6.48 0.14
CA LEU A 78 -9.28 6.10 0.62
C LEU A 78 -10.33 6.72 -0.29
N ASN A 79 -11.12 5.90 -0.98
CA ASN A 79 -12.09 6.36 -1.98
C ASN A 79 -11.49 7.36 -2.97
N GLY A 80 -10.21 7.18 -3.35
CA GLY A 80 -9.47 8.04 -4.25
C GLY A 80 -8.78 9.25 -3.62
N GLU A 81 -9.02 9.54 -2.34
CA GLU A 81 -8.32 10.60 -1.61
C GLU A 81 -7.03 10.10 -0.99
N ASP A 82 -5.98 10.91 -1.06
CA ASP A 82 -4.67 10.56 -0.51
C ASP A 82 -4.67 10.62 1.02
N ILE A 83 -4.40 9.49 1.66
CA ILE A 83 -4.24 9.37 3.11
C ILE A 83 -2.85 8.83 3.49
N THR A 84 -1.87 8.94 2.62
CA THR A 84 -0.54 8.37 2.82
C THR A 84 0.10 8.80 4.14
N ALA A 85 -0.07 10.06 4.54
CA ALA A 85 0.50 10.59 5.78
C ALA A 85 -0.17 10.04 7.06
N SER A 86 -1.38 9.48 6.96
CA SER A 86 -2.17 8.95 8.08
C SER A 86 -2.77 7.58 7.74
N HIS A 87 -1.98 6.71 7.15
CA HIS A 87 -2.42 5.44 6.57
C HIS A 87 -2.70 4.32 7.58
N ASP A 88 -2.59 4.58 8.88
CA ASP A 88 -2.81 3.54 9.90
C ASP A 88 -4.30 3.28 10.17
N SER A 89 -5.13 4.29 9.96
CA SER A 89 -6.58 4.19 10.16
C SER A 89 -7.31 5.34 9.47
N PHE A 90 -8.62 5.17 9.31
CA PHE A 90 -9.50 6.24 8.86
C PHE A 90 -10.81 6.20 9.63
N THR A 91 -11.45 7.35 9.79
CA THR A 91 -12.70 7.49 10.51
C THR A 91 -13.89 7.35 9.57
N VAL A 92 -14.85 6.52 9.93
CA VAL A 92 -16.14 6.39 9.23
C VAL A 92 -17.23 7.09 10.06
N ALA A 93 -17.96 7.97 9.41
CA ALA A 93 -19.04 8.74 10.02
C ALA A 93 -20.42 8.37 9.48
N GLU A 94 -20.46 7.67 8.37
CA GLU A 94 -21.68 7.30 7.66
C GLU A 94 -21.56 5.89 7.10
N ASN A 95 -22.72 5.28 6.84
CA ASN A 95 -22.76 4.02 6.13
C ASN A 95 -22.34 4.20 4.67
N GLY A 96 -21.68 3.19 4.13
CA GLY A 96 -21.20 3.19 2.76
C GLY A 96 -20.09 2.18 2.55
N THR A 97 -19.55 2.19 1.35
CA THR A 97 -18.39 1.36 0.99
C THR A 97 -17.14 2.23 1.01
N TYR A 98 -16.14 1.76 1.72
CA TYR A 98 -14.84 2.42 1.86
C TYR A 98 -13.78 1.54 1.22
N THR A 99 -13.14 2.05 0.19
CA THR A 99 -12.12 1.34 -0.59
C THR A 99 -10.76 1.96 -0.34
N VAL A 100 -9.82 1.14 0.11
CA VAL A 100 -8.43 1.54 0.34
C VAL A 100 -7.56 0.91 -0.73
N VAL A 101 -6.71 1.72 -1.35
CA VAL A 101 -5.70 1.24 -2.31
C VAL A 101 -4.33 1.60 -1.77
N VAL A 102 -3.48 0.60 -1.63
CA VAL A 102 -2.07 0.77 -1.27
C VAL A 102 -1.22 0.54 -2.49
N THR A 103 -0.34 1.50 -2.77
CA THR A 103 0.68 1.38 -3.82
C THR A 103 2.04 1.27 -3.15
N ALA A 104 2.76 0.21 -3.45
CA ALA A 104 4.14 0.03 -2.99
C ALA A 104 5.13 0.83 -3.86
N GLY A 105 6.33 1.04 -3.35
CA GLY A 105 7.38 1.74 -4.07
C GLY A 105 7.84 1.04 -5.35
N ASN A 106 7.57 -0.26 -5.49
CA ASN A 106 7.80 -1.03 -6.72
C ASN A 106 6.70 -0.85 -7.78
N GLY A 107 5.64 -0.07 -7.49
CA GLY A 107 4.52 0.20 -8.39
C GLY A 107 3.38 -0.82 -8.32
N LEU A 108 3.52 -1.90 -7.57
CA LEU A 108 2.45 -2.87 -7.37
C LEU A 108 1.40 -2.33 -6.40
N THR A 109 0.15 -2.73 -6.57
CA THR A 109 -0.99 -2.22 -5.80
C THR A 109 -1.80 -3.33 -5.18
N ALA A 110 -2.44 -3.03 -4.06
CA ALA A 110 -3.48 -3.85 -3.47
C ALA A 110 -4.69 -3.00 -3.13
N GLU A 111 -5.87 -3.57 -3.24
CA GLU A 111 -7.14 -2.92 -2.95
C GLU A 111 -7.95 -3.79 -2.00
N GLU A 112 -8.47 -3.17 -0.94
CA GLU A 112 -9.43 -3.78 -0.03
C GLU A 112 -10.60 -2.83 0.21
N SER A 113 -11.80 -3.39 0.34
CA SER A 113 -13.01 -2.63 0.61
C SER A 113 -13.73 -3.16 1.83
N ILE A 114 -14.33 -2.25 2.59
CA ILE A 114 -15.20 -2.58 3.71
C ILE A 114 -16.55 -1.87 3.54
N VAL A 115 -17.63 -2.61 3.80
CA VAL A 115 -18.99 -2.05 3.82
C VAL A 115 -19.35 -1.71 5.27
N ILE A 116 -19.68 -0.46 5.52
CA ILE A 116 -20.17 0.02 6.82
C ILE A 116 -21.69 0.17 6.71
N ASN A 117 -22.42 -0.51 7.59
CA ASN A 117 -23.88 -0.52 7.58
C ASN A 117 -24.49 -0.49 9.01
N ASN A 118 -23.66 -0.21 10.01
CA ASN A 118 -24.02 -0.27 11.40
C ASN A 118 -24.10 1.11 12.07
N ILE A 119 -24.06 2.20 11.32
CA ILE A 119 -24.19 3.56 11.84
C ILE A 119 -25.62 4.03 11.65
N ASP A 120 -26.31 4.36 12.76
CA ASP A 120 -27.64 4.94 12.75
C ASP A 120 -27.67 6.16 13.66
N LYS A 121 -27.73 7.34 13.05
CA LYS A 121 -27.76 8.65 13.75
C LYS A 121 -29.14 9.24 13.81
N ILE A 122 -30.17 8.50 13.39
CA ILE A 122 -31.54 8.99 13.36
C ILE A 122 -32.11 8.92 14.80
N ALA A 123 -32.49 10.06 15.34
CA ALA A 123 -33.16 10.11 16.62
C ALA A 123 -34.58 9.55 16.49
N PRO A 124 -35.04 8.76 17.45
CA PRO A 124 -36.44 8.31 17.46
C PRO A 124 -37.41 9.48 17.64
N THR A 125 -38.57 9.37 17.03
CA THR A 125 -39.64 10.35 17.16
C THR A 125 -40.84 9.73 17.84
N VAL A 126 -41.51 10.50 18.68
CA VAL A 126 -42.80 10.11 19.31
C VAL A 126 -43.91 10.74 18.51
N ASN A 127 -44.71 9.94 17.82
CA ASN A 127 -45.82 10.41 17.02
C ASN A 127 -47.10 10.62 17.86
N SER A 128 -47.30 9.80 18.91
CA SER A 128 -48.42 9.93 19.80
C SER A 128 -48.17 9.29 21.17
N ILE A 129 -48.80 9.82 22.19
CA ILE A 129 -48.82 9.25 23.54
C ILE A 129 -50.28 9.11 23.92
N THR A 130 -50.69 7.94 24.36
CA THR A 130 -52.03 7.71 24.93
C THR A 130 -51.91 7.45 26.45
N VAL A 131 -52.63 8.22 27.23
CA VAL A 131 -52.66 8.04 28.68
C VAL A 131 -54.05 7.50 29.06
N LEU A 132 -54.06 6.43 29.83
CA LEU A 132 -55.27 5.80 30.32
C LEU A 132 -55.59 6.20 31.76
#